data_a7209687b282d9dfc11c8f7550d204f2
#
_entry.id   a7209687b282d9dfc11c8f7550d204f2
#
_cell.length_a   1.000
_cell.length_b   1.000
_cell.length_c   1.000
_cell.angle_alpha   90.00
_cell.angle_beta   90.00
_cell.angle_gamma   90.00
#
_symmetry.space_group_name_H-M   'P 1'
#
loop_
_entity.id
_entity.type
_entity.pdbx_description
1 polymer ?
#
loop_
_entity_poly.entity_id
_entity_poly.type
_entity_poly.pdbx_seq_one_letter_code
_entity_poly.pdbx_strand_id
1 'polypeptide(L)'
;MSVLVALCLAAVLLLANAFFVGAEFALISARRSAVEPMAQNGSARARSTLRAMEEASLMLAGAQLGITICTLGLGSLGEPAVAALLEGPFAAVGLPDASWHLAAFVAAMVIVVFLHVVIGEMVPKNIALAGPDRSALLLVPPLAGVVRCLRPAIVGLNMIANLSLRMLRVTPRAEVASAFTLDEVAGFVEESRREGLLDEDQHGLLSGALYLDERSARSVLLPVDRLETVPLGVTPRDVEAVAARTGFSRFPVRDPAGTLAGYLHLKDVLETSPGKRSAPVPAKWVRPL
;
A
#
# COMPACT_ATOMS: atom_id res chain seq x y z
N MET A 1 -28.35 3.01 -40.04
CA MET A 1 -27.13 3.77 -39.76
C MET A 1 -26.13 3.43 -40.85
N SER A 2 -25.39 4.40 -41.42
CA SER A 2 -24.37 4.06 -42.43
C SER A 2 -23.20 3.29 -41.77
N VAL A 3 -22.60 2.34 -42.49
CA VAL A 3 -21.45 1.54 -42.03
C VAL A 3 -20.33 2.43 -41.56
N LEU A 4 -20.07 3.56 -42.22
CA LEU A 4 -19.05 4.51 -41.84
C LEU A 4 -19.31 5.12 -40.43
N VAL A 5 -20.56 5.51 -40.14
CA VAL A 5 -20.91 6.06 -38.81
C VAL A 5 -20.76 4.99 -37.71
N ALA A 6 -21.15 3.74 -37.99
CA ALA A 6 -20.97 2.64 -37.05
C ALA A 6 -19.50 2.37 -36.75
N LEU A 7 -18.63 2.40 -37.77
CA LEU A 7 -17.18 2.23 -37.61
C LEU A 7 -16.55 3.39 -36.83
N CYS A 8 -16.95 4.64 -37.11
CA CYS A 8 -16.47 5.80 -36.32
C CYS A 8 -16.90 5.69 -34.86
N LEU A 9 -18.15 5.28 -34.58
CA LEU A 9 -18.61 5.06 -33.21
C LEU A 9 -17.86 3.91 -32.53
N ALA A 10 -17.62 2.80 -33.24
CA ALA A 10 -16.83 1.69 -32.75
C ALA A 10 -15.38 2.13 -32.40
N ALA A 11 -14.75 2.93 -33.23
CA ALA A 11 -13.43 3.49 -32.97
C ALA A 11 -13.42 4.40 -31.71
N VAL A 12 -14.44 5.25 -31.56
CA VAL A 12 -14.59 6.10 -30.37
C VAL A 12 -14.79 5.24 -29.10
N LEU A 13 -15.62 4.20 -29.17
CA LEU A 13 -15.86 3.27 -28.06
C LEU A 13 -14.57 2.51 -27.69
N LEU A 14 -13.77 2.09 -28.67
CA LEU A 14 -12.50 1.43 -28.47
C LEU A 14 -11.50 2.35 -27.74
N LEU A 15 -11.40 3.61 -28.17
CA LEU A 15 -10.55 4.61 -27.52
C LEU A 15 -11.03 4.98 -26.11
N ALA A 16 -12.36 5.08 -25.93
CA ALA A 16 -12.94 5.30 -24.60
C ALA A 16 -12.67 4.12 -23.67
N ASN A 17 -12.76 2.88 -24.18
CA ASN A 17 -12.39 1.70 -23.42
C ASN A 17 -10.92 1.74 -22.98
N ALA A 18 -10.02 2.05 -23.92
CA ALA A 18 -8.58 2.21 -23.63
C ALA A 18 -8.32 3.29 -22.57
N PHE A 19 -9.07 4.39 -22.60
CA PHE A 19 -9.00 5.44 -21.59
C PHE A 19 -9.43 4.92 -20.20
N PHE A 20 -10.56 4.23 -20.09
CA PHE A 20 -11.04 3.71 -18.81
C PHE A 20 -10.10 2.66 -18.24
N VAL A 21 -9.62 1.72 -19.06
CA VAL A 21 -8.63 0.70 -18.63
C VAL A 21 -7.34 1.36 -18.20
N GLY A 22 -6.80 2.28 -18.99
CA GLY A 22 -5.58 3.00 -18.64
C GLY A 22 -5.71 3.81 -17.35
N ALA A 23 -6.85 4.46 -17.13
CA ALA A 23 -7.13 5.24 -15.93
C ALA A 23 -7.28 4.35 -14.69
N GLU A 24 -7.96 3.20 -14.82
CA GLU A 24 -8.11 2.20 -13.76
C GLU A 24 -6.74 1.69 -13.27
N PHE A 25 -5.92 1.20 -14.22
CA PHE A 25 -4.60 0.67 -13.88
C PHE A 25 -3.63 1.75 -13.39
N ALA A 26 -3.72 2.96 -13.91
CA ALA A 26 -2.93 4.08 -13.42
C ALA A 26 -3.30 4.45 -11.98
N LEU A 27 -4.59 4.46 -11.64
CA LEU A 27 -5.06 4.77 -10.28
C LEU A 27 -4.58 3.74 -9.26
N ILE A 28 -4.67 2.44 -9.60
CA ILE A 28 -4.26 1.34 -8.71
C ILE A 28 -2.74 1.31 -8.51
N SER A 29 -1.98 1.58 -9.58
CA SER A 29 -0.52 1.40 -9.59
C SER A 29 0.25 2.65 -9.16
N ALA A 30 -0.38 3.83 -9.17
CA ALA A 30 0.28 5.08 -8.78
C ALA A 30 0.51 5.15 -7.27
N ARG A 31 1.68 5.66 -6.89
CA ARG A 31 2.09 5.77 -5.49
C ARG A 31 1.67 7.12 -4.93
N ARG A 32 0.91 7.12 -3.82
CA ARG A 32 0.52 8.35 -3.12
C ARG A 32 1.73 9.22 -2.78
N SER A 33 2.83 8.61 -2.32
CA SER A 33 4.09 9.29 -1.98
C SER A 33 4.74 10.04 -3.14
N ALA A 34 4.50 9.63 -4.40
CA ALA A 34 4.99 10.33 -5.58
C ALA A 34 4.08 11.49 -6.00
N VAL A 35 2.76 11.37 -5.80
CA VAL A 35 1.77 12.37 -6.22
C VAL A 35 1.61 13.49 -5.20
N GLU A 36 1.72 13.20 -3.91
CA GLU A 36 1.50 14.14 -2.81
C GLU A 36 2.42 15.39 -2.84
N PRO A 37 3.74 15.28 -3.07
CA PRO A 37 4.61 16.45 -3.19
C PRO A 37 4.21 17.37 -4.34
N MET A 38 3.73 16.80 -5.47
CA MET A 38 3.27 17.59 -6.61
C MET A 38 1.99 18.37 -6.30
N ALA A 39 1.11 17.81 -5.48
CA ALA A 39 -0.11 18.49 -5.02
C ALA A 39 0.21 19.62 -4.06
N GLN A 40 1.17 19.44 -3.15
CA GLN A 40 1.69 20.47 -2.24
C GLN A 40 2.33 21.62 -3.01
N ASN A 41 3.03 21.32 -4.11
CA ASN A 41 3.63 22.31 -5.03
C ASN A 41 2.61 22.99 -5.96
N GLY A 42 1.30 22.84 -5.71
CA GLY A 42 0.24 23.60 -6.38
C GLY A 42 -0.37 22.94 -7.61
N SER A 43 0.02 21.71 -8.00
CA SER A 43 -0.54 21.04 -9.17
C SER A 43 -2.02 20.68 -8.95
N ALA A 44 -2.91 21.25 -9.77
CA ALA A 44 -4.35 20.95 -9.73
C ALA A 44 -4.65 19.50 -10.12
N ARG A 45 -3.89 18.94 -11.08
CA ARG A 45 -4.03 17.54 -11.51
C ARG A 45 -3.66 16.59 -10.38
N ALA A 46 -2.55 16.84 -9.67
CA ALA A 46 -2.12 16.02 -8.54
C ALA A 46 -3.14 16.07 -7.40
N ARG A 47 -3.70 17.23 -7.07
CA ARG A 47 -4.79 17.37 -6.08
C ARG A 47 -6.04 16.57 -6.47
N SER A 48 -6.40 16.59 -7.78
CA SER A 48 -7.53 15.79 -8.27
C SER A 48 -7.26 14.30 -8.17
N THR A 49 -6.04 13.87 -8.54
CA THR A 49 -5.60 12.47 -8.46
C THR A 49 -5.59 11.98 -7.01
N LEU A 50 -5.08 12.77 -6.05
CA LEU A 50 -5.10 12.39 -4.63
C LEU A 50 -6.51 12.19 -4.10
N ARG A 51 -7.45 13.09 -4.42
CA ARG A 51 -8.86 12.92 -4.02
C ARG A 51 -9.48 11.65 -4.64
N ALA A 52 -9.13 11.36 -5.90
CA ALA A 52 -9.59 10.14 -6.55
C ALA A 52 -8.99 8.88 -5.88
N MET A 53 -7.75 8.93 -5.41
CA MET A 53 -7.13 7.85 -4.62
C MET A 53 -7.84 7.66 -3.26
N GLU A 54 -8.34 8.73 -2.64
CA GLU A 54 -9.12 8.65 -1.40
C GLU A 54 -10.51 8.02 -1.61
N GLU A 55 -11.09 8.18 -2.82
CA GLU A 55 -12.36 7.58 -3.22
C GLU A 55 -12.15 6.42 -4.21
N ALA A 56 -11.05 5.63 -4.06
CA ALA A 56 -10.61 4.65 -5.04
C ALA A 56 -11.71 3.65 -5.43
N SER A 57 -12.45 3.08 -4.48
CA SER A 57 -13.56 2.16 -4.76
C SER A 57 -14.62 2.76 -5.69
N LEU A 58 -14.95 4.04 -5.51
CA LEU A 58 -15.91 4.74 -6.37
C LEU A 58 -15.32 4.96 -7.76
N MET A 59 -14.05 5.33 -7.85
CA MET A 59 -13.34 5.54 -9.12
C MET A 59 -13.23 4.24 -9.92
N LEU A 60 -12.89 3.14 -9.26
CA LEU A 60 -12.78 1.81 -9.87
C LEU A 60 -14.14 1.32 -10.38
N ALA A 61 -15.19 1.42 -9.56
CA ALA A 61 -16.55 1.08 -9.98
C ALA A 61 -16.99 1.91 -11.21
N GLY A 62 -16.62 3.20 -11.25
CA GLY A 62 -16.90 4.06 -12.40
C GLY A 62 -16.11 3.71 -13.66
N ALA A 63 -14.83 3.37 -13.51
CA ALA A 63 -13.99 2.89 -14.61
C ALA A 63 -14.54 1.58 -15.19
N GLN A 64 -14.86 0.60 -14.33
CA GLN A 64 -15.44 -0.68 -14.72
C GLN A 64 -16.81 -0.53 -15.42
N LEU A 65 -17.67 0.38 -14.93
CA LEU A 65 -18.93 0.70 -15.60
C LEU A 65 -18.67 1.29 -17.00
N GLY A 66 -17.68 2.18 -17.12
CA GLY A 66 -17.27 2.75 -18.41
C GLY A 66 -16.74 1.68 -19.37
N ILE A 67 -15.87 0.79 -18.91
CA ILE A 67 -15.36 -0.36 -19.68
C ILE A 67 -16.52 -1.22 -20.17
N THR A 68 -17.45 -1.57 -19.29
CA THR A 68 -18.59 -2.42 -19.63
C THR A 68 -19.48 -1.78 -20.71
N ILE A 69 -19.79 -0.49 -20.57
CA ILE A 69 -20.57 0.24 -21.58
C ILE A 69 -19.85 0.26 -22.94
N CYS A 70 -18.54 0.53 -22.94
CA CYS A 70 -17.74 0.55 -24.16
C CYS A 70 -17.67 -0.84 -24.82
N THR A 71 -17.46 -1.89 -24.05
CA THR A 71 -17.38 -3.28 -24.54
C THR A 71 -18.69 -3.74 -25.14
N LEU A 72 -19.82 -3.51 -24.44
CA LEU A 72 -21.16 -3.84 -24.97
C LEU A 72 -21.50 -3.04 -26.23
N GLY A 73 -21.15 -1.74 -26.22
CA GLY A 73 -21.32 -0.88 -27.38
C GLY A 73 -20.46 -1.33 -28.57
N LEU A 74 -19.22 -1.71 -28.34
CA LEU A 74 -18.29 -2.19 -29.35
C LEU A 74 -18.81 -3.51 -29.98
N GLY A 75 -19.29 -4.46 -29.17
CA GLY A 75 -19.89 -5.71 -29.65
C GLY A 75 -21.16 -5.45 -30.48
N SER A 76 -22.04 -4.55 -30.00
CA SER A 76 -23.33 -4.31 -30.69
C SER A 76 -23.21 -3.47 -31.97
N LEU A 77 -22.24 -2.59 -32.09
CA LEU A 77 -22.05 -1.68 -33.21
C LEU A 77 -20.87 -2.04 -34.11
N GLY A 78 -19.75 -2.44 -33.48
CA GLY A 78 -18.51 -2.69 -34.20
C GLY A 78 -18.54 -3.98 -35.00
N GLU A 79 -19.01 -5.07 -34.39
CA GLU A 79 -19.05 -6.37 -35.04
C GLU A 79 -19.90 -6.37 -36.29
N PRO A 80 -21.18 -5.89 -36.33
CA PRO A 80 -21.99 -5.83 -37.55
C PRO A 80 -21.38 -4.87 -38.57
N ALA A 81 -20.74 -3.78 -38.15
CA ALA A 81 -20.14 -2.83 -39.06
C ALA A 81 -18.91 -3.40 -39.78
N VAL A 82 -18.07 -4.16 -39.07
CA VAL A 82 -16.94 -4.85 -39.67
C VAL A 82 -17.39 -6.03 -40.53
N ALA A 83 -18.43 -6.78 -40.10
CA ALA A 83 -19.01 -7.85 -40.90
C ALA A 83 -19.50 -7.31 -42.25
N ALA A 84 -20.24 -6.19 -42.25
CA ALA A 84 -20.74 -5.55 -43.50
C ALA A 84 -19.59 -5.11 -44.44
N LEU A 85 -18.41 -4.75 -43.91
CA LEU A 85 -17.21 -4.44 -44.75
C LEU A 85 -16.64 -5.70 -45.39
N LEU A 86 -16.72 -6.84 -44.71
CA LEU A 86 -16.16 -8.11 -45.17
C LEU A 86 -17.07 -8.86 -46.14
N GLU A 87 -18.37 -8.52 -46.19
CA GLU A 87 -19.35 -9.16 -47.08
C GLU A 87 -18.93 -9.14 -48.55
N GLY A 88 -18.49 -7.97 -49.06
CA GLY A 88 -18.05 -7.82 -50.45
C GLY A 88 -16.90 -8.75 -50.84
N PRO A 89 -15.78 -8.72 -50.12
CA PRO A 89 -14.65 -9.62 -50.33
C PRO A 89 -15.01 -11.12 -50.23
N PHE A 90 -15.84 -11.51 -49.24
CA PHE A 90 -16.23 -12.91 -49.09
C PHE A 90 -17.22 -13.38 -50.15
N ALA A 91 -18.14 -12.56 -50.61
CA ALA A 91 -19.02 -12.83 -51.73
C ALA A 91 -18.25 -13.04 -53.06
N ALA A 92 -17.15 -12.30 -53.24
CA ALA A 92 -16.29 -12.44 -54.44
C ALA A 92 -15.54 -13.78 -54.52
N VAL A 93 -15.42 -14.53 -53.42
CA VAL A 93 -14.77 -15.86 -53.38
C VAL A 93 -15.67 -16.98 -53.93
N GLY A 94 -16.98 -16.69 -54.18
CA GLY A 94 -17.91 -17.64 -54.83
C GLY A 94 -18.42 -18.73 -53.88
N LEU A 95 -18.41 -18.50 -52.57
CA LEU A 95 -19.00 -19.40 -51.59
C LEU A 95 -20.55 -19.33 -51.63
N PRO A 96 -21.28 -20.39 -51.21
CA PRO A 96 -22.75 -20.33 -51.04
C PRO A 96 -23.14 -19.24 -50.04
N ASP A 97 -24.28 -18.55 -50.29
CA ASP A 97 -24.74 -17.37 -49.51
C ASP A 97 -24.72 -17.57 -47.99
N ALA A 98 -25.21 -18.70 -47.50
CA ALA A 98 -25.20 -19.03 -46.07
C ALA A 98 -23.79 -19.17 -45.46
N SER A 99 -22.80 -19.59 -46.25
CA SER A 99 -21.45 -19.85 -45.79
C SER A 99 -20.61 -18.58 -45.69
N TRP A 100 -20.73 -17.66 -46.65
CA TRP A 100 -19.90 -16.44 -46.61
C TRP A 100 -20.40 -15.44 -45.55
N HIS A 101 -21.72 -15.36 -45.30
CA HIS A 101 -22.26 -14.56 -44.20
C HIS A 101 -21.70 -15.02 -42.84
N LEU A 102 -21.73 -16.34 -42.61
CA LEU A 102 -21.13 -16.88 -41.36
C LEU A 102 -19.62 -16.63 -41.28
N ALA A 103 -18.91 -16.80 -42.39
CA ALA A 103 -17.46 -16.56 -42.44
C ALA A 103 -17.12 -15.08 -42.20
N ALA A 104 -17.87 -14.15 -42.81
CA ALA A 104 -17.69 -12.71 -42.59
C ALA A 104 -18.00 -12.32 -41.15
N PHE A 105 -19.03 -12.87 -40.54
CA PHE A 105 -19.41 -12.64 -39.16
C PHE A 105 -18.30 -13.14 -38.20
N VAL A 106 -17.82 -14.38 -38.36
CA VAL A 106 -16.77 -14.95 -37.54
C VAL A 106 -15.47 -14.17 -37.69
N ALA A 107 -15.11 -13.78 -38.93
CA ALA A 107 -13.90 -12.97 -39.16
C ALA A 107 -14.01 -11.57 -38.52
N ALA A 108 -15.21 -10.92 -38.64
CA ALA A 108 -15.49 -9.64 -37.98
C ALA A 108 -15.36 -9.75 -36.46
N MET A 109 -15.95 -10.79 -35.87
CA MET A 109 -15.85 -11.04 -34.42
C MET A 109 -14.41 -11.20 -33.98
N VAL A 110 -13.59 -12.00 -34.69
CA VAL A 110 -12.16 -12.18 -34.38
C VAL A 110 -11.40 -10.86 -34.46
N ILE A 111 -11.64 -10.06 -35.51
CA ILE A 111 -11.00 -8.75 -35.71
C ILE A 111 -11.36 -7.79 -34.55
N VAL A 112 -12.65 -7.66 -34.25
CA VAL A 112 -13.15 -6.74 -33.21
C VAL A 112 -12.65 -7.15 -31.85
N VAL A 113 -12.71 -8.45 -31.51
CA VAL A 113 -12.17 -8.98 -30.23
C VAL A 113 -10.67 -8.75 -30.13
N PHE A 114 -9.91 -9.03 -31.21
CA PHE A 114 -8.47 -8.78 -31.26
C PHE A 114 -8.14 -7.30 -31.01
N LEU A 115 -8.79 -6.39 -31.72
CA LEU A 115 -8.58 -4.95 -31.55
C LEU A 115 -8.99 -4.48 -30.14
N HIS A 116 -10.11 -4.99 -29.61
CA HIS A 116 -10.56 -4.69 -28.26
C HIS A 116 -9.55 -5.14 -27.22
N VAL A 117 -9.10 -6.38 -27.27
CA VAL A 117 -8.14 -6.92 -26.29
C VAL A 117 -6.79 -6.22 -26.39
N VAL A 118 -6.25 -6.04 -27.61
CA VAL A 118 -4.91 -5.47 -27.78
C VAL A 118 -4.92 -3.96 -27.56
N ILE A 119 -5.74 -3.21 -28.32
CA ILE A 119 -5.73 -1.75 -28.29
C ILE A 119 -6.60 -1.20 -27.16
N GLY A 120 -7.73 -1.83 -26.88
CA GLY A 120 -8.67 -1.39 -25.85
C GLY A 120 -8.28 -1.76 -24.44
N GLU A 121 -7.44 -2.82 -24.25
CA GLU A 121 -7.13 -3.33 -22.91
C GLU A 121 -5.62 -3.48 -22.66
N MET A 122 -4.88 -4.32 -23.42
CA MET A 122 -3.50 -4.65 -23.10
C MET A 122 -2.54 -3.45 -23.23
N VAL A 123 -2.65 -2.70 -24.33
CA VAL A 123 -1.77 -1.54 -24.58
C VAL A 123 -1.95 -0.46 -23.53
N PRO A 124 -3.16 0.05 -23.22
CA PRO A 124 -3.35 1.09 -22.20
C PRO A 124 -2.96 0.61 -20.80
N LYS A 125 -3.23 -0.65 -20.45
CA LYS A 125 -2.79 -1.26 -19.21
C LYS A 125 -1.25 -1.25 -19.10
N ASN A 126 -0.55 -1.71 -20.12
CA ASN A 126 0.92 -1.77 -20.10
C ASN A 126 1.55 -0.36 -20.04
N ILE A 127 0.96 0.63 -20.73
CA ILE A 127 1.40 2.02 -20.63
C ILE A 127 1.21 2.57 -19.21
N ALA A 128 0.05 2.28 -18.60
CA ALA A 128 -0.23 2.70 -17.23
C ALA A 128 0.73 2.07 -16.22
N LEU A 129 1.05 0.78 -16.38
CA LEU A 129 1.99 0.06 -15.52
C LEU A 129 3.45 0.49 -15.72
N ALA A 130 3.85 0.88 -16.94
CA ALA A 130 5.21 1.34 -17.25
C ALA A 130 5.51 2.73 -16.65
N GLY A 131 4.49 3.58 -16.49
CA GLY A 131 4.66 4.92 -15.93
C GLY A 131 3.45 5.34 -15.07
N PRO A 132 3.22 4.69 -13.93
CA PRO A 132 1.95 4.81 -13.20
C PRO A 132 1.69 6.24 -12.72
N ASP A 133 2.67 6.92 -12.15
CA ASP A 133 2.50 8.25 -11.58
C ASP A 133 2.13 9.30 -12.66
N ARG A 134 2.79 9.23 -13.84
CA ARG A 134 2.50 10.12 -14.97
C ARG A 134 1.13 9.83 -15.60
N SER A 135 0.82 8.55 -15.78
CA SER A 135 -0.46 8.10 -16.33
C SER A 135 -1.61 8.50 -15.40
N ALA A 136 -1.45 8.40 -14.08
CA ALA A 136 -2.44 8.83 -13.12
C ALA A 136 -2.70 10.34 -13.18
N LEU A 137 -1.67 11.17 -13.26
CA LEU A 137 -1.83 12.63 -13.38
C LEU A 137 -2.54 13.05 -14.69
N LEU A 138 -2.48 12.22 -15.73
CA LEU A 138 -3.11 12.51 -17.02
C LEU A 138 -4.56 11.95 -17.08
N LEU A 139 -4.77 10.69 -16.66
CA LEU A 139 -5.99 9.96 -16.92
C LEU A 139 -6.99 10.02 -15.74
N VAL A 140 -6.52 10.13 -14.49
CA VAL A 140 -7.41 10.13 -13.32
C VAL A 140 -8.25 11.40 -13.18
N PRO A 141 -7.76 12.62 -13.46
CA PRO A 141 -8.60 13.81 -13.38
C PRO A 141 -9.82 13.78 -14.32
N PRO A 142 -9.71 13.42 -15.64
CA PRO A 142 -10.88 13.25 -16.50
C PRO A 142 -11.77 12.09 -16.06
N LEU A 143 -11.22 10.96 -15.59
CA LEU A 143 -11.99 9.87 -14.99
C LEU A 143 -12.86 10.37 -13.83
N ALA A 144 -12.29 11.15 -12.90
CA ALA A 144 -13.03 11.73 -11.77
C ALA A 144 -14.18 12.63 -12.24
N GLY A 145 -14.02 13.33 -13.38
CA GLY A 145 -15.09 14.08 -14.03
C GLY A 145 -16.24 13.20 -14.49
N VAL A 146 -15.93 12.11 -15.19
CA VAL A 146 -16.92 11.13 -15.68
C VAL A 146 -17.63 10.45 -14.50
N VAL A 147 -16.86 9.97 -13.51
CA VAL A 147 -17.40 9.31 -12.32
C VAL A 147 -18.35 10.22 -11.55
N ARG A 148 -18.06 11.53 -11.46
CA ARG A 148 -18.98 12.50 -10.83
C ARG A 148 -20.34 12.56 -11.53
N CYS A 149 -20.36 12.50 -12.86
CA CYS A 149 -21.62 12.45 -13.63
C CYS A 149 -22.34 11.11 -13.44
N LEU A 150 -21.60 10.01 -13.34
CA LEU A 150 -22.15 8.66 -13.17
C LEU A 150 -22.42 8.28 -11.72
N ARG A 151 -22.04 9.12 -10.75
CA ARG A 151 -22.15 8.86 -9.32
C ARG A 151 -23.51 8.32 -8.86
N PRO A 152 -24.67 8.87 -9.30
CA PRO A 152 -25.97 8.35 -8.87
C PRO A 152 -26.20 6.90 -9.34
N ALA A 153 -25.77 6.57 -10.55
CA ALA A 153 -25.88 5.20 -11.08
C ALA A 153 -24.94 4.25 -10.33
N ILE A 154 -23.67 4.65 -10.08
CA ILE A 154 -22.68 3.83 -9.35
C ILE A 154 -23.14 3.57 -7.92
N VAL A 155 -23.64 4.60 -7.22
CA VAL A 155 -24.17 4.45 -5.86
C VAL A 155 -25.37 3.51 -5.83
N GLY A 156 -26.26 3.61 -6.82
CA GLY A 156 -27.39 2.69 -6.94
C GLY A 156 -26.97 1.24 -7.14
N LEU A 157 -26.00 0.99 -8.03
CA LEU A 157 -25.43 -0.35 -8.24
C LEU A 157 -24.74 -0.90 -6.99
N ASN A 158 -23.93 -0.07 -6.33
CA ASN A 158 -23.28 -0.47 -5.07
C ASN A 158 -24.29 -0.76 -3.96
N MET A 159 -25.41 -0.03 -3.90
CA MET A 159 -26.47 -0.32 -2.94
C MET A 159 -27.10 -1.70 -3.18
N ILE A 160 -27.34 -2.06 -4.44
CA ILE A 160 -27.85 -3.39 -4.83
C ILE A 160 -26.82 -4.47 -4.49
N ALA A 161 -25.55 -4.26 -4.82
CA ALA A 161 -24.46 -5.17 -4.50
C ALA A 161 -24.33 -5.39 -2.99
N ASN A 162 -24.34 -4.31 -2.20
CA ASN A 162 -24.27 -4.37 -0.74
C ASN A 162 -25.49 -5.06 -0.11
N LEU A 163 -26.67 -4.90 -0.72
CA LEU A 163 -27.88 -5.62 -0.29
C LEU A 163 -27.69 -7.13 -0.51
N SER A 164 -27.16 -7.53 -1.67
CA SER A 164 -26.85 -8.93 -1.98
C SER A 164 -25.83 -9.53 -1.00
N LEU A 165 -24.76 -8.77 -0.65
CA LEU A 165 -23.76 -9.19 0.35
C LEU A 165 -24.37 -9.37 1.73
N ARG A 166 -25.28 -8.47 2.16
CA ARG A 166 -26.00 -8.58 3.43
C ARG A 166 -26.88 -9.83 3.47
N MET A 167 -27.55 -10.18 2.38
CA MET A 167 -28.33 -11.43 2.27
C MET A 167 -27.44 -12.67 2.46
N LEU A 168 -26.20 -12.63 1.98
CA LEU A 168 -25.18 -13.67 2.14
C LEU A 168 -24.44 -13.59 3.47
N ARG A 169 -24.80 -12.65 4.37
CA ARG A 169 -24.14 -12.40 5.67
C ARG A 169 -22.65 -12.06 5.56
N VAL A 170 -22.23 -11.48 4.44
CA VAL A 170 -20.86 -11.00 4.21
C VAL A 170 -20.81 -9.50 4.52
N THR A 171 -19.86 -9.08 5.35
CA THR A 171 -19.62 -7.65 5.62
C THR A 171 -18.81 -7.05 4.46
N PRO A 172 -19.33 -6.01 3.77
CA PRO A 172 -18.57 -5.32 2.74
C PRO A 172 -17.28 -4.73 3.32
N ARG A 173 -16.15 -4.98 2.67
CA ARG A 173 -14.88 -4.30 2.95
C ARG A 173 -14.58 -3.34 1.81
N ALA A 174 -13.94 -2.21 2.11
CA ALA A 174 -13.42 -1.32 1.08
C ALA A 174 -12.30 -2.06 0.31
N GLU A 175 -12.35 -2.01 -1.03
CA GLU A 175 -11.36 -2.68 -1.90
C GLU A 175 -9.95 -2.14 -1.71
N VAL A 176 -9.83 -0.87 -1.27
CA VAL A 176 -8.55 -0.23 -0.97
C VAL A 176 -8.59 0.26 0.48
N ALA A 177 -7.85 -0.43 1.35
CA ALA A 177 -7.67 0.02 2.72
C ALA A 177 -6.70 1.23 2.73
N SER A 178 -7.16 2.36 3.25
CA SER A 178 -6.35 3.57 3.43
C SER A 178 -5.47 3.53 4.69
N ALA A 179 -5.70 2.55 5.57
CA ALA A 179 -4.97 2.35 6.81
C ALA A 179 -4.66 0.86 6.99
N PHE A 180 -3.47 0.58 7.47
CA PHE A 180 -3.01 -0.77 7.78
C PHE A 180 -3.12 -1.03 9.28
N THR A 181 -3.44 -2.25 9.65
CA THR A 181 -3.38 -2.71 11.03
C THR A 181 -1.93 -2.89 11.48
N LEU A 182 -1.71 -2.93 12.78
CA LEU A 182 -0.37 -3.15 13.35
C LEU A 182 0.25 -4.45 12.84
N ASP A 183 -0.53 -5.53 12.76
CA ASP A 183 -0.08 -6.82 12.24
C ASP A 183 0.29 -6.77 10.75
N GLU A 184 -0.46 -6.01 9.94
CA GLU A 184 -0.12 -5.82 8.52
C GLU A 184 1.19 -5.05 8.36
N VAL A 185 1.40 -3.99 9.17
CA VAL A 185 2.68 -3.24 9.18
C VAL A 185 3.82 -4.14 9.63
N ALA A 186 3.63 -4.96 10.67
CA ALA A 186 4.63 -5.93 11.11
C ALA A 186 4.96 -6.95 10.00
N GLY A 187 3.95 -7.39 9.24
CA GLY A 187 4.14 -8.24 8.07
C GLY A 187 5.01 -7.58 6.98
N PHE A 188 4.80 -6.30 6.69
CA PHE A 188 5.65 -5.55 5.75
C PHE A 188 7.09 -5.39 6.23
N VAL A 189 7.30 -5.18 7.52
CA VAL A 189 8.64 -5.11 8.12
C VAL A 189 9.37 -6.44 7.99
N GLU A 190 8.68 -7.57 8.26
CA GLU A 190 9.25 -8.90 8.12
C GLU A 190 9.56 -9.24 6.65
N GLU A 191 8.67 -8.90 5.71
CA GLU A 191 8.90 -9.10 4.28
C GLU A 191 10.09 -8.28 3.78
N SER A 192 10.19 -7.02 4.21
CA SER A 192 11.34 -6.16 3.87
C SER A 192 12.68 -6.73 4.39
N ARG A 193 12.67 -7.42 5.54
CA ARG A 193 13.84 -8.14 6.04
C ARG A 193 14.19 -9.33 5.14
N ARG A 194 13.20 -10.12 4.73
CA ARG A 194 13.42 -11.29 3.84
C ARG A 194 13.97 -10.90 2.48
N GLU A 195 13.52 -9.77 1.95
CA GLU A 195 14.00 -9.21 0.69
C GLU A 195 15.38 -8.52 0.82
N GLY A 196 15.97 -8.48 2.04
CA GLY A 196 17.27 -7.88 2.29
C GLY A 196 17.27 -6.34 2.28
N LEU A 197 16.10 -5.72 2.38
CA LEU A 197 15.94 -4.26 2.44
C LEU A 197 16.13 -3.71 3.86
N LEU A 198 16.05 -4.56 4.87
CA LEU A 198 16.30 -4.26 6.29
C LEU A 198 17.34 -5.22 6.83
N ASP A 199 18.32 -4.71 7.57
CA ASP A 199 19.24 -5.53 8.34
C ASP A 199 18.58 -6.01 9.66
N GLU A 200 19.28 -6.93 10.37
CA GLU A 200 18.77 -7.54 11.59
C GLU A 200 18.54 -6.51 12.72
N ASP A 201 19.42 -5.52 12.84
CA ASP A 201 19.32 -4.47 13.88
C ASP A 201 18.13 -3.54 13.59
N GLN A 202 17.96 -3.13 12.33
CA GLN A 202 16.84 -2.31 11.87
C GLN A 202 15.51 -3.04 12.08
N HIS A 203 15.44 -4.32 11.70
CA HIS A 203 14.27 -5.16 11.92
C HIS A 203 13.93 -5.26 13.41
N GLY A 204 14.93 -5.53 14.26
CA GLY A 204 14.74 -5.64 15.70
C GLY A 204 14.20 -4.34 16.33
N LEU A 205 14.72 -3.19 15.86
CA LEU A 205 14.29 -1.87 16.33
C LEU A 205 12.84 -1.55 15.92
N LEU A 206 12.50 -1.78 14.66
CA LEU A 206 11.15 -1.55 14.14
C LEU A 206 10.11 -2.46 14.80
N SER A 207 10.40 -3.75 14.92
CA SER A 207 9.53 -4.72 15.59
C SER A 207 9.36 -4.37 17.08
N GLY A 208 10.44 -3.96 17.75
CA GLY A 208 10.39 -3.51 19.14
C GLY A 208 9.51 -2.27 19.35
N ALA A 209 9.56 -1.33 18.40
CA ALA A 209 8.73 -0.12 18.43
C ALA A 209 7.24 -0.40 18.18
N LEU A 210 6.92 -1.29 17.22
CA LEU A 210 5.53 -1.67 16.89
C LEU A 210 4.80 -2.29 18.08
N TYR A 211 5.48 -3.16 18.85
CA TYR A 211 4.87 -3.87 19.98
C TYR A 211 5.19 -3.24 21.34
N LEU A 212 5.69 -1.99 21.37
CA LEU A 212 6.05 -1.32 22.63
C LEU A 212 4.83 -1.13 23.53
N ASP A 213 3.69 -0.79 22.98
CA ASP A 213 2.44 -0.53 23.71
C ASP A 213 1.86 -1.80 24.36
N GLU A 214 2.16 -2.97 23.81
CA GLU A 214 1.73 -4.25 24.38
C GLU A 214 2.63 -4.76 25.49
N ARG A 215 3.85 -4.18 25.65
CA ARG A 215 4.81 -4.62 26.67
C ARG A 215 4.52 -3.99 28.02
N SER A 216 4.24 -4.83 28.99
CA SER A 216 4.14 -4.40 30.38
C SER A 216 5.52 -4.22 31.00
N ALA A 217 5.70 -3.20 31.86
CA ALA A 217 6.91 -3.05 32.66
C ALA A 217 7.24 -4.34 33.47
N ARG A 218 6.24 -5.13 33.78
CA ARG A 218 6.43 -6.43 34.46
C ARG A 218 7.26 -7.43 33.64
N SER A 219 7.21 -7.35 32.29
CA SER A 219 7.97 -8.25 31.40
C SER A 219 9.48 -7.99 31.44
N VAL A 220 9.89 -6.83 31.89
CA VAL A 220 11.33 -6.41 32.01
C VAL A 220 11.77 -6.30 33.48
N LEU A 221 10.92 -6.67 34.43
CA LEU A 221 11.28 -6.70 35.84
C LEU A 221 12.38 -7.73 36.09
N LEU A 222 13.47 -7.29 36.72
CA LEU A 222 14.50 -8.17 37.19
C LEU A 222 14.23 -8.49 38.66
N PRO A 223 14.21 -9.78 39.05
CA PRO A 223 14.16 -10.19 40.46
C PRO A 223 15.35 -9.60 41.25
N VAL A 224 15.10 -9.22 42.48
CA VAL A 224 16.11 -8.54 43.34
C VAL A 224 17.36 -9.40 43.57
N ASP A 225 17.21 -10.72 43.57
CA ASP A 225 18.30 -11.70 43.69
C ASP A 225 19.19 -11.78 42.44
N ARG A 226 18.71 -11.31 41.30
CA ARG A 226 19.46 -11.24 40.03
C ARG A 226 20.12 -9.87 39.80
N LEU A 227 19.88 -8.89 40.65
CA LEU A 227 20.50 -7.58 40.53
C LEU A 227 21.97 -7.64 40.92
N GLU A 228 22.84 -7.13 40.05
CA GLU A 228 24.25 -6.84 40.43
C GLU A 228 24.23 -5.67 41.37
N THR A 229 24.58 -5.94 42.65
CA THR A 229 24.55 -4.95 43.70
C THR A 229 25.94 -4.70 44.24
N VAL A 230 26.17 -3.54 44.82
CA VAL A 230 27.42 -3.20 45.51
C VAL A 230 27.16 -2.91 46.98
N PRO A 231 28.10 -3.21 47.90
CA PRO A 231 27.94 -2.90 49.32
C PRO A 231 28.04 -1.40 49.60
N LEU A 232 27.39 -0.95 50.66
CA LEU A 232 27.58 0.40 51.16
C LEU A 232 29.05 0.58 51.59
N GLY A 233 29.69 1.68 51.17
CA GLY A 233 31.11 1.91 51.36
C GLY A 233 32.01 1.23 50.32
N VAL A 234 31.49 0.73 49.23
CA VAL A 234 32.27 0.24 48.08
C VAL A 234 33.26 1.29 47.59
N THR A 235 34.41 0.87 47.07
CA THR A 235 35.38 1.82 46.48
C THR A 235 35.06 2.10 45.00
N PRO A 236 35.43 3.28 44.43
CA PRO A 236 35.32 3.56 43.02
C PRO A 236 35.96 2.48 42.16
N ARG A 237 37.11 1.95 42.52
CA ARG A 237 37.79 0.86 41.82
C ARG A 237 36.96 -0.40 41.72
N ASP A 238 36.25 -0.77 42.80
CA ASP A 238 35.39 -1.97 42.78
C ASP A 238 34.15 -1.76 41.92
N VAL A 239 33.54 -0.56 41.95
CA VAL A 239 32.41 -0.22 41.07
C VAL A 239 32.83 -0.25 39.60
N GLU A 240 34.01 0.30 39.27
CA GLU A 240 34.58 0.23 37.93
C GLU A 240 34.80 -1.23 37.46
N ALA A 241 35.34 -2.08 38.36
CA ALA A 241 35.55 -3.50 38.05
C ALA A 241 34.25 -4.24 37.81
N VAL A 242 33.18 -3.98 38.57
CA VAL A 242 31.85 -4.54 38.35
C VAL A 242 31.27 -4.01 37.05
N ALA A 243 31.40 -2.72 36.77
CA ALA A 243 30.92 -2.13 35.51
C ALA A 243 31.60 -2.73 34.27
N ALA A 244 32.94 -2.93 34.34
CA ALA A 244 33.70 -3.54 33.25
C ALA A 244 33.29 -5.00 32.99
N ARG A 245 32.91 -5.74 34.04
CA ARG A 245 32.47 -7.14 33.93
C ARG A 245 31.04 -7.27 33.42
N THR A 246 30.16 -6.38 33.86
CA THR A 246 28.70 -6.53 33.63
C THR A 246 28.13 -5.63 32.54
N GLY A 247 28.83 -4.57 32.17
CA GLY A 247 28.34 -3.55 31.23
C GLY A 247 27.32 -2.59 31.84
N PHE A 248 26.91 -2.77 33.11
CA PHE A 248 25.94 -1.91 33.75
C PHE A 248 26.59 -0.59 34.20
N SER A 249 25.78 0.46 34.27
CA SER A 249 26.20 1.79 34.72
C SER A 249 25.51 2.24 36.00
N ARG A 250 24.54 1.50 36.50
CA ARG A 250 23.79 1.77 37.73
C ARG A 250 23.77 0.53 38.60
N PHE A 251 24.21 0.68 39.86
CA PHE A 251 24.35 -0.42 40.80
C PHE A 251 23.54 -0.13 42.06
N PRO A 252 22.50 -0.92 42.35
CA PRO A 252 21.83 -0.83 43.65
C PRO A 252 22.81 -1.10 44.79
N VAL A 253 22.71 -0.31 45.86
CA VAL A 253 23.58 -0.39 47.02
C VAL A 253 22.89 -1.15 48.13
N ARG A 254 23.53 -2.20 48.65
CA ARG A 254 23.04 -2.96 49.82
C ARG A 254 23.69 -2.45 51.09
N ASP A 255 22.88 -2.25 52.11
CA ASP A 255 23.35 -2.01 53.46
C ASP A 255 23.84 -3.32 54.15
N PRO A 256 24.45 -3.26 55.34
CA PRO A 256 24.88 -4.46 56.08
C PRO A 256 23.72 -5.40 56.48
N ALA A 257 22.46 -4.91 56.49
CA ALA A 257 21.27 -5.70 56.77
C ALA A 257 20.74 -6.41 55.53
N GLY A 258 21.33 -6.15 54.33
CA GLY A 258 20.91 -6.73 53.06
C GLY A 258 19.80 -5.97 52.34
N THR A 259 19.35 -4.83 52.89
CA THR A 259 18.31 -3.99 52.31
C THR A 259 18.91 -3.05 51.25
N LEU A 260 18.13 -2.72 50.21
CA LEU A 260 18.55 -1.74 49.20
C LEU A 260 18.43 -0.33 49.76
N ALA A 261 19.60 0.33 49.99
CA ALA A 261 19.71 1.70 50.51
C ALA A 261 19.57 2.79 49.44
N GLY A 262 19.70 2.42 48.16
CA GLY A 262 19.69 3.35 47.04
C GLY A 262 20.47 2.79 45.87
N TYR A 263 20.96 3.65 44.98
CA TYR A 263 21.84 3.23 43.87
C TYR A 263 23.01 4.20 43.67
N LEU A 264 24.11 3.68 43.12
CA LEU A 264 25.24 4.44 42.60
C LEU A 264 25.25 4.42 41.10
N HIS A 265 25.49 5.57 40.48
CA HIS A 265 25.75 5.66 39.06
C HIS A 265 27.26 5.70 38.81
N LEU A 266 27.77 4.90 37.87
CA LEU A 266 29.20 4.84 37.55
C LEU A 266 29.82 6.23 37.35
N LYS A 267 29.15 7.16 36.66
CA LYS A 267 29.65 8.54 36.45
C LYS A 267 29.86 9.34 37.71
N ASP A 268 29.13 9.04 38.78
CA ASP A 268 29.23 9.77 40.04
C ASP A 268 30.46 9.31 40.87
N VAL A 269 30.97 8.11 40.55
CA VAL A 269 32.08 7.49 41.29
C VAL A 269 33.37 7.37 40.49
N LEU A 270 33.38 7.78 39.21
CA LEU A 270 34.59 7.82 38.42
C LEU A 270 35.62 8.77 39.06
N GLU A 271 36.75 8.24 39.44
CA GLU A 271 37.83 9.00 40.08
C GLU A 271 39.17 8.64 39.43
N THR A 272 39.93 9.62 39.05
CA THR A 272 41.21 9.45 38.37
C THR A 272 42.39 9.45 39.34
N SER A 273 42.21 10.00 40.54
CA SER A 273 43.28 10.11 41.55
C SER A 273 43.50 8.76 42.25
N PRO A 274 44.71 8.16 42.22
CA PRO A 274 44.91 6.81 42.75
C PRO A 274 44.52 6.63 44.22
N GLY A 275 44.79 7.64 45.08
CA GLY A 275 44.45 7.60 46.51
C GLY A 275 42.92 7.60 46.76
N LYS A 276 42.16 8.33 45.97
CA LYS A 276 40.70 8.40 46.11
C LYS A 276 39.97 7.20 45.49
N ARG A 277 40.56 6.55 44.48
CA ARG A 277 40.00 5.34 43.88
C ARG A 277 39.87 4.17 44.87
N SER A 278 40.70 4.13 45.88
CA SER A 278 40.70 3.08 46.90
C SER A 278 40.01 3.49 48.20
N ALA A 279 39.50 4.72 48.29
CA ALA A 279 38.75 5.19 49.45
C ALA A 279 37.25 4.81 49.31
N PRO A 280 36.56 4.49 50.40
CA PRO A 280 35.12 4.21 50.37
C PRO A 280 34.33 5.38 49.83
N VAL A 281 33.33 5.08 48.96
CA VAL A 281 32.39 6.07 48.44
C VAL A 281 31.54 6.60 49.59
N PRO A 282 31.45 7.94 49.78
CA PRO A 282 30.62 8.52 50.82
C PRO A 282 29.15 8.17 50.66
N ALA A 283 28.45 7.85 51.76
CA ALA A 283 27.02 7.49 51.72
C ALA A 283 26.12 8.57 51.09
N LYS A 284 26.49 9.85 51.16
CA LYS A 284 25.78 10.96 50.52
C LYS A 284 25.73 10.92 48.98
N TRP A 285 26.57 10.08 48.35
CA TRP A 285 26.57 9.88 46.89
C TRP A 285 25.63 8.76 46.45
N VAL A 286 25.11 7.98 47.39
CA VAL A 286 24.07 6.98 47.12
C VAL A 286 22.76 7.75 46.86
N ARG A 287 22.23 7.60 45.69
CA ARG A 287 20.96 8.23 45.29
C ARG A 287 19.79 7.38 45.78
N PRO A 288 18.68 7.99 46.19
CA PRO A 288 17.47 7.24 46.56
C PRO A 288 16.94 6.42 45.40
N LEU A 289 16.27 5.30 45.72
CA LEU A 289 15.57 4.43 44.74
C LEU A 289 14.33 5.10 44.21
#